data_9f5df2a680ae83d13de4cafb7ab49f67
#
_entry.id   9f5df2a680ae83d13de4cafb7ab49f67
#
_cell.length_a   1.000
_cell.length_b   1.000
_cell.length_c   1.000
_cell.angle_alpha   90.00
_cell.angle_beta   90.00
_cell.angle_gamma   90.00
#
_symmetry.space_group_name_H-M   'P 1'
#
loop_
_entity.id
_entity.type
_entity.pdbx_description
1 polymer ?
#
loop_
_entity_poly.entity_id
_entity_poly.type
_entity_poly.pdbx_seq_one_letter_code
_entity_poly.pdbx_strand_id
1 'polypeptide(L)'
;MTALPAGFSLPAGMPAPVRTAIGYAVAQLGKPYVWGGTGPSGFDCSGLVMMAYRAAGISLPRTTYEQVYAGQPVYDTGTLAPGDLIFTEGSDPGPGGAPSHVGMYIGDALVIDAPYTGRDIELTPLAFWSSQIVAVREVIMP
;
A
#
# COMPACT_ATOMS: atom_id res chain seq x y z
N MET A 1 -8.87 -11.20 -1.57
CA MET A 1 -9.74 -11.29 -0.39
C MET A 1 -10.18 -9.87 0.02
N THR A 2 -11.41 -9.74 0.42
CA THR A 2 -11.95 -8.45 0.89
C THR A 2 -12.18 -8.43 2.40
N ALA A 3 -11.61 -9.39 3.12
CA ALA A 3 -11.64 -9.44 4.57
C ALA A 3 -10.33 -10.02 5.09
N LEU A 4 -9.96 -9.64 6.30
CA LEU A 4 -8.78 -10.20 6.96
C LEU A 4 -8.99 -11.69 7.24
N PRO A 5 -7.94 -12.51 7.09
CA PRO A 5 -8.02 -13.91 7.48
C PRO A 5 -8.32 -14.05 8.98
N ALA A 6 -9.00 -15.12 9.34
CA ALA A 6 -9.23 -15.44 10.74
C ALA A 6 -7.88 -15.55 11.47
N GLY A 7 -7.80 -14.96 12.66
CA GLY A 7 -6.58 -14.98 13.45
C GLY A 7 -5.52 -13.95 13.05
N PHE A 8 -5.77 -13.13 12.02
CA PHE A 8 -4.84 -12.06 11.66
C PHE A 8 -4.69 -11.08 12.82
N SER A 9 -3.45 -10.75 13.15
CA SER A 9 -3.16 -9.69 14.12
C SER A 9 -1.85 -9.02 13.73
N LEU A 10 -1.75 -7.72 14.04
CA LEU A 10 -0.53 -6.97 13.83
C LEU A 10 0.47 -7.29 14.94
N PRO A 11 1.79 -7.36 14.60
CA PRO A 11 2.81 -7.59 15.61
C PRO A 11 2.80 -6.52 16.70
N ALA A 12 3.09 -6.92 17.93
CA ALA A 12 3.33 -5.97 19.01
C ALA A 12 4.64 -5.22 18.75
N GLY A 13 4.72 -3.97 19.21
CA GLY A 13 5.94 -3.16 19.05
C GLY A 13 6.05 -2.41 17.74
N MET A 14 5.07 -2.56 16.87
CA MET A 14 4.98 -1.77 15.65
C MET A 14 4.75 -0.29 16.00
N PRO A 15 5.37 0.67 15.27
CA PRO A 15 5.09 2.09 15.52
C PRO A 15 3.60 2.40 15.41
N ALA A 16 3.07 3.20 16.33
CA ALA A 16 1.64 3.54 16.36
C ALA A 16 1.14 4.14 15.03
N PRO A 17 1.89 5.03 14.36
CA PRO A 17 1.44 5.56 13.06
C PRO A 17 1.29 4.50 11.98
N VAL A 18 2.16 3.47 11.97
CA VAL A 18 2.03 2.35 11.02
C VAL A 18 0.76 1.58 11.31
N ARG A 19 0.49 1.29 12.57
CA ARG A 19 -0.73 0.59 12.98
C ARG A 19 -1.98 1.38 12.56
N THR A 20 -1.97 2.68 12.72
CA THR A 20 -3.07 3.56 12.29
C THR A 20 -3.25 3.52 10.77
N ALA A 21 -2.17 3.61 10.01
CA ALA A 21 -2.23 3.58 8.55
C ALA A 21 -2.78 2.24 8.04
N ILE A 22 -2.31 1.13 8.57
CA ILE A 22 -2.80 -0.20 8.20
C ILE A 22 -4.28 -0.34 8.57
N GLY A 23 -4.66 0.11 9.77
CA GLY A 23 -6.06 0.06 10.21
C GLY A 23 -6.98 0.84 9.29
N TYR A 24 -6.55 2.02 8.84
CA TYR A 24 -7.32 2.80 7.87
C TYR A 24 -7.50 2.04 6.56
N ALA A 25 -6.41 1.51 6.00
CA ALA A 25 -6.46 0.79 4.73
C ALA A 25 -7.36 -0.44 4.82
N VAL A 26 -7.23 -1.22 5.87
CA VAL A 26 -8.04 -2.43 6.09
C VAL A 26 -9.52 -2.10 6.22
N ALA A 27 -9.87 -0.96 6.82
CA ALA A 27 -11.25 -0.52 6.93
C ALA A 27 -11.88 -0.22 5.57
N GLN A 28 -11.09 -0.06 4.51
CA GLN A 28 -11.58 0.21 3.16
C GLN A 28 -11.77 -1.06 2.32
N LEU A 29 -11.42 -2.22 2.82
CA LEU A 29 -11.58 -3.48 2.08
C LEU A 29 -13.01 -3.63 1.55
N GLY A 30 -13.13 -4.07 0.31
CA GLY A 30 -14.41 -4.26 -0.36
C GLY A 30 -14.99 -3.03 -1.04
N LYS A 31 -14.43 -1.83 -0.79
CA LYS A 31 -14.84 -0.64 -1.53
C LYS A 31 -14.26 -0.67 -2.94
N PRO A 32 -14.94 -0.06 -3.92
CA PRO A 32 -14.47 -0.17 -5.31
C PRO A 32 -13.22 0.66 -5.58
N TYR A 33 -12.42 0.18 -6.53
CA TYR A 33 -11.43 1.02 -7.18
C TYR A 33 -12.15 2.14 -7.94
N VAL A 34 -11.71 3.38 -7.72
CA VAL A 34 -12.20 4.54 -8.46
C VAL A 34 -11.00 5.34 -8.95
N TRP A 35 -10.88 5.49 -10.25
CA TRP A 35 -9.78 6.26 -10.85
C TRP A 35 -9.80 7.70 -10.32
N GLY A 36 -8.64 8.14 -9.79
CA GLY A 36 -8.55 9.45 -9.14
C GLY A 36 -9.17 9.50 -7.75
N GLY A 37 -9.64 8.37 -7.20
CA GLY A 37 -10.35 8.33 -5.94
C GLY A 37 -9.45 8.44 -4.72
N THR A 38 -9.92 9.23 -3.74
CA THR A 38 -9.28 9.39 -2.43
C THR A 38 -10.25 9.11 -1.28
N GLY A 39 -11.37 8.48 -1.57
CA GLY A 39 -12.39 8.10 -0.63
C GLY A 39 -13.45 9.20 -0.42
N PRO A 40 -14.42 8.93 0.45
CA PRO A 40 -14.60 7.71 1.25
C PRO A 40 -15.23 6.54 0.50
N SER A 41 -15.82 6.76 -0.69
CA SER A 41 -16.61 5.75 -1.39
C SER A 41 -15.76 4.81 -2.25
N GLY A 42 -14.59 5.24 -2.66
CA GLY A 42 -13.66 4.45 -3.47
C GLY A 42 -12.32 5.13 -3.57
N PHE A 43 -11.31 4.37 -4.00
CA PHE A 43 -9.91 4.82 -4.01
C PHE A 43 -9.20 4.28 -5.23
N ASP A 44 -8.20 5.02 -5.72
CA ASP A 44 -7.18 4.41 -6.57
C ASP A 44 -6.01 3.92 -5.71
N CYS A 45 -4.99 3.32 -6.32
CA CYS A 45 -3.91 2.69 -5.58
C CYS A 45 -3.13 3.69 -4.72
N SER A 46 -2.71 4.79 -5.31
CA SER A 46 -1.94 5.82 -4.59
C SER A 46 -2.83 6.63 -3.64
N GLY A 47 -4.11 6.81 -3.97
CA GLY A 47 -5.07 7.47 -3.09
C GLY A 47 -5.30 6.70 -1.79
N LEU A 48 -5.39 5.38 -1.88
CA LEU A 48 -5.56 4.53 -0.69
C LEU A 48 -4.39 4.68 0.28
N VAL A 49 -3.16 4.55 -0.20
CA VAL A 49 -1.98 4.63 0.68
C VAL A 49 -1.77 6.06 1.17
N MET A 50 -2.04 7.07 0.35
CA MET A 50 -1.95 8.46 0.76
C MET A 50 -2.89 8.74 1.92
N MET A 51 -4.15 8.32 1.82
CA MET A 51 -5.13 8.58 2.86
C MET A 51 -4.88 7.73 4.11
N ALA A 52 -4.36 6.51 3.95
CA ALA A 52 -3.97 5.69 5.08
C ALA A 52 -2.90 6.37 5.94
N TYR A 53 -1.85 6.89 5.32
CA TYR A 53 -0.81 7.60 6.06
C TYR A 53 -1.27 8.96 6.56
N ARG A 54 -2.17 9.62 5.83
CA ARG A 54 -2.78 10.87 6.31
C ARG A 54 -3.52 10.66 7.62
N ALA A 55 -4.21 9.53 7.77
CA ALA A 55 -4.88 9.19 9.03
C ALA A 55 -3.89 9.05 10.18
N ALA A 56 -2.64 8.72 9.88
CA ALA A 56 -1.54 8.63 10.84
C ALA A 56 -0.79 9.95 11.02
N GLY A 57 -1.24 11.03 10.39
CA GLY A 57 -0.60 12.35 10.49
C GLY A 57 0.58 12.54 9.54
N ILE A 58 0.73 11.68 8.53
CA ILE A 58 1.85 11.73 7.59
C ILE A 58 1.35 12.09 6.21
N SER A 59 1.98 13.08 5.59
CA SER A 59 1.64 13.56 4.27
C SER A 59 2.46 12.82 3.22
N LEU A 60 1.80 12.10 2.32
CA LEU A 60 2.41 11.48 1.15
C LEU A 60 2.02 12.25 -0.11
N PRO A 61 2.87 12.23 -1.14
CA PRO A 61 2.47 12.75 -2.45
C PRO A 61 1.26 12.01 -3.01
N ARG A 62 0.57 12.61 -3.98
CA ARG A 62 -0.68 12.07 -4.53
C ARG A 62 -0.46 10.88 -5.45
N THR A 63 0.65 10.83 -6.19
CA THR A 63 0.85 9.84 -7.24
C THR A 63 1.94 8.83 -6.89
N THR A 64 1.87 7.64 -7.50
CA THR A 64 2.92 6.63 -7.36
C THR A 64 4.27 7.14 -7.84
N TYR A 65 4.28 7.98 -8.88
CA TYR A 65 5.51 8.54 -9.45
C TYR A 65 6.31 9.35 -8.44
N GLU A 66 5.64 9.95 -7.48
CA GLU A 66 6.25 10.75 -6.42
C GLU A 66 6.39 9.97 -5.12
N GLN A 67 5.42 9.11 -4.82
CA GLN A 67 5.44 8.28 -3.60
C GLN A 67 6.66 7.36 -3.56
N VAL A 68 7.15 6.95 -4.72
CA VAL A 68 8.32 6.06 -4.81
C VAL A 68 9.60 6.69 -4.24
N TYR A 69 9.60 7.99 -3.97
CA TYR A 69 10.71 8.69 -3.33
C TYR A 69 10.43 9.02 -1.85
N ALA A 70 9.28 8.61 -1.32
CA ALA A 70 8.93 8.89 0.08
C ALA A 70 9.70 7.97 1.02
N GLY A 71 10.00 8.47 2.23
CA GLY A 71 10.64 7.68 3.28
C GLY A 71 12.03 7.16 2.90
N GLN A 72 12.33 5.96 3.35
CA GLN A 72 13.63 5.31 3.12
C GLN A 72 13.48 4.14 2.15
N PRO A 73 14.44 3.94 1.24
CA PRO A 73 14.39 2.77 0.37
C PRO A 73 14.67 1.48 1.15
N VAL A 74 13.96 0.42 0.79
CA VAL A 74 14.18 -0.92 1.32
C VAL A 74 14.70 -1.76 0.17
N TYR A 75 15.98 -2.14 0.23
CA TYR A 75 16.62 -2.88 -0.88
C TYR A 75 16.48 -4.40 -0.72
N ASP A 76 16.29 -4.89 0.49
CA ASP A 76 16.11 -6.31 0.76
C ASP A 76 14.63 -6.62 0.91
N THR A 77 14.02 -7.17 -0.14
CA THR A 77 12.60 -7.52 -0.14
C THR A 77 12.28 -8.69 0.77
N GLY A 78 13.28 -9.38 1.32
CA GLY A 78 13.08 -10.41 2.33
C GLY A 78 12.85 -9.84 3.73
N THR A 79 13.03 -8.54 3.93
CA THR A 79 12.91 -7.89 5.23
C THR A 79 11.80 -6.85 5.29
N LEU A 80 10.73 -7.07 4.52
CA LEU A 80 9.59 -6.16 4.52
C LEU A 80 8.97 -6.07 5.92
N ALA A 81 8.64 -4.83 6.32
CA ALA A 81 7.93 -4.57 7.56
C ALA A 81 6.51 -4.09 7.27
N PRO A 82 5.53 -4.40 8.13
CA PRO A 82 4.19 -3.86 7.96
C PRO A 82 4.21 -2.34 7.81
N GLY A 83 3.45 -1.83 6.85
CA GLY A 83 3.42 -0.42 6.49
C GLY A 83 4.31 -0.05 5.31
N ASP A 84 5.22 -0.92 4.91
CA ASP A 84 6.05 -0.66 3.74
C ASP A 84 5.21 -0.56 2.48
N LEU A 85 5.55 0.39 1.62
CA LEU A 85 4.91 0.57 0.32
C LEU A 85 5.67 -0.21 -0.73
N ILE A 86 4.96 -1.04 -1.48
CA ILE A 86 5.52 -1.89 -2.52
C ILE A 86 5.08 -1.35 -3.87
N PHE A 87 6.05 -1.05 -4.73
CA PHE A 87 5.79 -0.46 -6.05
C PHE A 87 6.08 -1.46 -7.14
N THR A 88 5.19 -1.51 -8.13
CA THR A 88 5.38 -2.29 -9.35
C THR A 88 5.28 -1.36 -10.56
N GLU A 89 5.76 -1.82 -11.72
CA GLU A 89 5.69 -1.01 -12.93
C GLU A 89 4.26 -0.60 -13.25
N GLY A 90 3.32 -1.55 -13.14
CA GLY A 90 1.92 -1.29 -13.46
C GLY A 90 1.69 -1.20 -14.97
N SER A 91 0.47 -0.78 -15.34
CA SER A 91 0.05 -0.74 -16.74
C SER A 91 0.32 0.61 -17.44
N ASP A 92 0.68 1.63 -16.68
CA ASP A 92 0.86 2.99 -17.21
C ASP A 92 2.09 3.66 -16.58
N PRO A 93 3.31 3.15 -16.84
CA PRO A 93 4.51 3.72 -16.24
C PRO A 93 4.67 5.19 -16.57
N GLY A 94 5.15 5.95 -15.59
CA GLY A 94 5.36 7.37 -15.72
C GLY A 94 6.69 7.73 -16.37
N PRO A 95 7.05 9.03 -16.33
CA PRO A 95 8.31 9.51 -16.90
C PRO A 95 9.50 8.75 -16.35
N GLY A 96 10.42 8.36 -17.25
CA GLY A 96 11.62 7.60 -16.86
C GLY A 96 11.36 6.19 -16.38
N GLY A 97 10.17 5.64 -16.65
CA GLY A 97 9.79 4.31 -16.17
C GLY A 97 9.31 4.29 -14.73
N ALA A 98 8.89 5.43 -14.20
CA ALA A 98 8.37 5.52 -12.82
C ALA A 98 7.21 4.54 -12.61
N PRO A 99 7.14 3.85 -11.45
CA PRO A 99 6.11 2.85 -11.21
C PRO A 99 4.72 3.48 -11.17
N SER A 100 3.73 2.77 -11.72
CA SER A 100 2.35 3.25 -11.76
C SER A 100 1.44 2.53 -10.78
N HIS A 101 1.93 1.55 -10.03
CA HIS A 101 1.12 0.81 -9.07
C HIS A 101 1.81 0.70 -7.72
N VAL A 102 1.01 0.72 -6.65
CA VAL A 102 1.48 0.64 -5.28
C VAL A 102 0.51 -0.16 -4.43
N GLY A 103 1.04 -0.93 -3.49
CA GLY A 103 0.29 -1.58 -2.43
C GLY A 103 1.00 -1.37 -1.11
N MET A 104 0.33 -1.72 -0.02
CA MET A 104 0.89 -1.64 1.32
C MET A 104 1.02 -3.04 1.91
N TYR A 105 2.24 -3.39 2.35
CA TYR A 105 2.45 -4.62 3.09
C TYR A 105 1.82 -4.48 4.48
N ILE A 106 1.00 -5.45 4.87
CA ILE A 106 0.32 -5.38 6.18
C ILE A 106 0.82 -6.44 7.15
N GLY A 107 1.84 -7.21 6.78
CA GLY A 107 2.31 -8.34 7.55
C GLY A 107 1.63 -9.63 7.10
N ASP A 108 2.08 -10.75 7.67
CA ASP A 108 1.51 -12.09 7.39
C ASP A 108 1.53 -12.45 5.90
N ALA A 109 2.56 -11.98 5.18
CA ALA A 109 2.73 -12.19 3.75
C ALA A 109 1.54 -11.69 2.90
N LEU A 110 0.87 -10.61 3.34
CA LEU A 110 -0.29 -10.02 2.67
C LEU A 110 -0.03 -8.57 2.27
N VAL A 111 -0.56 -8.20 1.10
CA VAL A 111 -0.52 -6.84 0.57
C VAL A 111 -1.93 -6.36 0.33
N ILE A 112 -2.24 -5.13 0.75
CA ILE A 112 -3.51 -4.48 0.46
C ILE A 112 -3.33 -3.47 -0.66
N ASP A 113 -4.24 -3.47 -1.63
CA ASP A 113 -4.22 -2.48 -2.70
C ASP A 113 -5.60 -2.24 -3.31
N ALA A 114 -5.71 -1.12 -4.03
CA ALA A 114 -6.83 -0.82 -4.93
C ALA A 114 -6.33 -1.10 -6.34
N PRO A 115 -6.69 -2.24 -6.96
CA PRO A 115 -5.97 -2.74 -8.13
C PRO A 115 -6.26 -2.01 -9.44
N TYR A 116 -7.52 -1.96 -9.88
CA TYR A 116 -7.93 -1.30 -11.13
C TYR A 116 -9.45 -1.28 -11.23
N THR A 117 -9.96 -0.54 -12.21
CA THR A 117 -11.40 -0.40 -12.44
C THR A 117 -12.08 -1.76 -12.62
N GLY A 118 -13.16 -1.98 -11.89
CA GLY A 118 -13.92 -3.23 -11.90
C GLY A 118 -13.54 -4.17 -10.76
N ARG A 119 -12.51 -3.84 -9.99
CA ARG A 119 -12.08 -4.62 -8.82
C ARG A 119 -12.27 -3.79 -7.55
N ASP A 120 -12.36 -4.49 -6.44
CA ASP A 120 -12.46 -3.86 -5.13
C ASP A 120 -11.10 -3.81 -4.45
N ILE A 121 -10.97 -2.95 -3.44
CA ILE A 121 -9.82 -2.94 -2.55
C ILE A 121 -9.73 -4.32 -1.92
N GLU A 122 -8.57 -4.97 -2.06
CA GLU A 122 -8.40 -6.37 -1.71
C GLU A 122 -7.04 -6.67 -1.10
N LEU A 123 -6.97 -7.84 -0.47
CA LEU A 123 -5.73 -8.43 0.01
C LEU A 123 -5.28 -9.50 -0.97
N THR A 124 -3.99 -9.52 -1.27
CA THR A 124 -3.37 -10.55 -2.08
C THR A 124 -2.09 -11.03 -1.42
N PRO A 125 -1.70 -12.30 -1.67
CA PRO A 125 -0.43 -12.81 -1.15
C PRO A 125 0.76 -12.01 -1.68
N LEU A 126 1.73 -11.74 -0.82
CA LEU A 126 2.98 -11.10 -1.22
C LEU A 126 3.66 -11.83 -2.38
N ALA A 127 3.50 -13.15 -2.44
CA ALA A 127 4.08 -13.96 -3.51
C ALA A 127 3.62 -13.52 -4.91
N PHE A 128 2.42 -12.94 -5.04
CA PHE A 128 1.93 -12.44 -6.33
C PHE A 128 2.65 -11.17 -6.77
N TRP A 129 3.27 -10.47 -5.84
CA TRP A 129 3.98 -9.22 -6.10
C TRP A 129 5.48 -9.44 -6.34
N SER A 130 6.04 -10.50 -5.77
CA SER A 130 7.49 -10.67 -5.60
C SER A 130 8.28 -10.52 -6.91
N SER A 131 7.80 -11.06 -8.02
CA SER A 131 8.50 -10.99 -9.30
C SER A 131 8.34 -9.63 -10.01
N GLN A 132 7.48 -8.75 -9.50
CA GLN A 132 7.11 -7.49 -10.14
C GLN A 132 7.57 -6.28 -9.35
N ILE A 133 8.17 -6.49 -8.18
CA ILE A 133 8.59 -5.39 -7.30
C ILE A 133 9.73 -4.61 -7.96
N VAL A 134 9.56 -3.30 -8.11
CA VAL A 134 10.60 -2.42 -8.63
C VAL A 134 11.15 -1.49 -7.56
N ALA A 135 10.41 -1.25 -6.47
CA ALA A 135 10.88 -0.45 -5.34
C ALA A 135 10.05 -0.76 -4.11
N VAL A 136 10.64 -0.54 -2.95
CA VAL A 136 9.95 -0.60 -1.65
C VAL A 136 10.39 0.59 -0.83
N ARG A 137 9.44 1.23 -0.14
CA ARG A 137 9.70 2.35 0.74
C ARG A 137 9.17 2.10 2.13
N GLU A 138 9.99 2.39 3.13
CA GLU A 138 9.58 2.47 4.52
C GLU A 138 9.25 3.93 4.82
N VAL A 139 7.96 4.23 5.02
CA VAL A 139 7.50 5.62 5.18
C VAL A 139 7.79 6.14 6.58
N ILE A 140 7.62 5.28 7.59
CA ILE A 140 7.86 5.62 8.98
C ILE A 140 9.05 4.82 9.47
N MET A 141 10.10 5.51 9.88
CA MET A 141 11.26 4.87 10.48
C MET A 141 11.05 4.69 11.98
N PRO A 142 11.52 3.57 12.52
CA PRO A 142 11.47 3.36 13.97
C PRO A 142 12.26 4.40 14.74
#